data_935026a1a241693f08edd2406a7d1413
#
_entry.id   935026a1a241693f08edd2406a7d1413
#
_cell.length_a   1.000
_cell.length_b   1.000
_cell.length_c   1.000
_cell.angle_alpha   90.00
_cell.angle_beta   90.00
_cell.angle_gamma   90.00
#
_symmetry.space_group_name_H-M   'P 1'
#
loop_
_entity.id
_entity.type
_entity.pdbx_description
1 polymer ?
#
loop_
_entity_poly.entity_id
_entity_poly.type
_entity_poly.pdbx_seq_one_letter_code
_entity_poly.pdbx_strand_id
1 'polypeptide(L)'
;MISSLIKGGSERVMCNLADYFVQQGHRVTLVTQYRMEDEYPLNPQVKRILSQITEEEMGSNRISNFILRFQKLRNIWKAEKPDAILVFIGKNNFMALLTAWGLHIPVVVSVRADPNQEYPNRWMRFMARHLFKKAAGVILQTRECMEFFPKAVKRKSVILHNPVNEIFFENPYEGEREHTIVTVGRIDENKNQALLLRAFALIAADYPDYQIILYGKGDQEENLKQLADNLGIADRVIFAGNVSDVADKIKKAG
;
A
#
# COMPACT_ATOMS: atom_id res chain seq x y z
N MET A 1 -6.07 9.99 4.56
CA MET A 1 -6.68 9.89 3.20
C MET A 1 -5.94 8.87 2.36
N ILE A 2 -6.68 8.04 1.63
CA ILE A 2 -6.16 6.99 0.73
C ILE A 2 -7.19 6.72 -0.37
N SER A 3 -6.85 6.01 -1.46
CA SER A 3 -7.80 5.77 -2.58
C SER A 3 -8.96 4.86 -2.20
N SER A 4 -8.69 3.72 -1.57
CA SER A 4 -9.67 2.72 -1.11
C SER A 4 -9.09 1.98 0.10
N LEU A 5 -9.77 0.95 0.57
CA LEU A 5 -9.28 0.05 1.62
C LEU A 5 -9.10 -1.40 1.13
N ILE A 6 -8.96 -1.59 -0.19
CA ILE A 6 -8.68 -2.91 -0.78
C ILE A 6 -7.47 -3.52 -0.04
N LYS A 7 -7.52 -4.83 0.19
CA LYS A 7 -6.49 -5.56 0.93
C LYS A 7 -5.10 -5.42 0.32
N GLY A 8 -4.38 -4.42 0.80
CA GLY A 8 -3.00 -4.06 0.45
C GLY A 8 -2.21 -3.60 1.67
N GLY A 9 -0.89 -3.51 1.54
CA GLY A 9 -0.03 -3.15 2.67
C GLY A 9 -0.24 -1.73 3.19
N SER A 10 -0.42 -0.76 2.31
CA SER A 10 -0.65 0.65 2.67
C SER A 10 -2.01 0.87 3.31
N GLU A 11 -3.02 0.18 2.80
CA GLU A 11 -4.40 0.21 3.28
C GLU A 11 -4.49 -0.38 4.68
N ARG A 12 -3.81 -1.52 4.91
CA ARG A 12 -3.69 -2.12 6.25
C ARG A 12 -3.07 -1.16 7.25
N VAL A 13 -1.95 -0.53 6.88
CA VAL A 13 -1.30 0.46 7.76
C VAL A 13 -2.22 1.64 8.03
N MET A 14 -2.99 2.11 7.05
CA MET A 14 -3.95 3.20 7.24
C MET A 14 -5.07 2.81 8.21
N CYS A 15 -5.63 1.58 8.12
CA CYS A 15 -6.63 1.07 9.06
C CYS A 15 -6.05 0.95 10.47
N ASN A 16 -4.87 0.33 10.63
CA ASN A 16 -4.22 0.20 11.93
C ASN A 16 -3.94 1.56 12.59
N LEU A 17 -3.49 2.55 11.81
CA LEU A 17 -3.29 3.91 12.32
C LEU A 17 -4.61 4.58 12.72
N ALA A 18 -5.67 4.38 11.94
CA ALA A 18 -6.99 4.91 12.28
C ALA A 18 -7.50 4.33 13.60
N ASP A 19 -7.37 3.02 13.80
CA ASP A 19 -7.72 2.33 15.03
C ASP A 19 -6.89 2.84 16.22
N TYR A 20 -5.59 2.95 16.05
CA TYR A 20 -4.69 3.45 17.09
C TYR A 20 -5.06 4.88 17.51
N PHE A 21 -5.29 5.78 16.56
CA PHE A 21 -5.68 7.15 16.89
C PHE A 21 -7.04 7.23 17.60
N VAL A 22 -8.00 6.40 17.22
CA VAL A 22 -9.28 6.30 17.96
C VAL A 22 -9.06 5.83 19.39
N GLN A 23 -8.23 4.79 19.60
CA GLN A 23 -7.87 4.30 20.94
C GLN A 23 -7.17 5.37 21.80
N GLN A 24 -6.42 6.28 21.17
CA GLN A 24 -5.80 7.43 21.85
C GLN A 24 -6.78 8.60 22.08
N GLY A 25 -8.06 8.43 21.78
CA GLY A 25 -9.10 9.44 22.01
C GLY A 25 -9.22 10.51 20.91
N HIS A 26 -8.57 10.32 19.77
CA HIS A 26 -8.68 11.25 18.63
C HIS A 26 -9.94 10.98 17.81
N ARG A 27 -10.56 12.05 17.32
CA ARG A 27 -11.63 11.96 16.31
C ARG A 27 -10.99 11.71 14.93
N VAL A 28 -11.25 10.56 14.34
CA VAL A 28 -10.66 10.15 13.07
C VAL A 28 -11.70 10.18 11.95
N THR A 29 -11.41 10.94 10.89
CA THR A 29 -12.17 10.92 9.64
C THR A 29 -11.29 10.31 8.54
N LEU A 30 -11.69 9.16 8.01
CA LEU A 30 -10.99 8.52 6.90
C LEU A 30 -11.65 8.93 5.57
N VAL A 31 -10.91 9.67 4.74
CA VAL A 31 -11.37 10.05 3.41
C VAL A 31 -10.81 9.06 2.40
N THR A 32 -11.70 8.31 1.72
CA THR A 32 -11.35 7.43 0.61
C THR A 32 -11.95 7.95 -0.69
N GLN A 33 -11.32 7.63 -1.82
CA GLN A 33 -11.87 8.04 -3.11
C GLN A 33 -13.11 7.22 -3.45
N TYR A 34 -13.05 5.90 -3.27
CA TYR A 34 -14.14 4.96 -3.56
C TYR A 34 -14.21 3.85 -2.52
N ARG A 35 -15.28 3.06 -2.58
CA ARG A 35 -15.47 1.83 -1.81
C ARG A 35 -15.44 0.64 -2.75
N MET A 36 -14.84 -0.44 -2.30
CA MET A 36 -14.72 -1.72 -3.03
C MET A 36 -15.32 -2.85 -2.19
N GLU A 37 -15.59 -3.99 -2.81
CA GLU A 37 -16.21 -5.14 -2.13
C GLU A 37 -15.26 -5.81 -1.14
N ASP A 38 -13.99 -6.05 -1.52
CA ASP A 38 -13.00 -6.74 -0.68
C ASP A 38 -12.07 -5.75 0.01
N GLU A 39 -12.58 -5.04 1.03
CA GLU A 39 -11.83 -4.06 1.81
C GLU A 39 -11.49 -4.57 3.21
N TYR A 40 -10.45 -3.98 3.82
CA TYR A 40 -10.22 -4.14 5.25
C TYR A 40 -11.41 -3.59 6.05
N PRO A 41 -11.80 -4.28 7.15
CA PRO A 41 -12.79 -3.74 8.06
C PRO A 41 -12.27 -2.43 8.66
N LEU A 42 -13.17 -1.48 8.85
CA LEU A 42 -12.89 -0.20 9.47
C LEU A 42 -13.56 -0.14 10.83
N ASN A 43 -12.85 0.35 11.84
CA ASN A 43 -13.39 0.60 13.17
C ASN A 43 -14.68 1.44 13.07
N PRO A 44 -15.78 1.03 13.69
CA PRO A 44 -17.06 1.75 13.64
C PRO A 44 -17.00 3.20 14.15
N GLN A 45 -16.04 3.54 15.00
CA GLN A 45 -15.81 4.88 15.51
C GLN A 45 -15.11 5.80 14.50
N VAL A 46 -14.55 5.25 13.43
CA VAL A 46 -13.92 6.03 12.36
C VAL A 46 -14.98 6.49 11.36
N LYS A 47 -15.18 7.79 11.26
CA LYS A 47 -16.05 8.37 10.23
C LYS A 47 -15.42 8.16 8.85
N ARG A 48 -16.15 7.54 7.90
CA ARG A 48 -15.68 7.40 6.52
C ARG A 48 -16.43 8.35 5.59
N ILE A 49 -15.68 9.10 4.78
CA ILE A 49 -16.19 9.99 3.74
C ILE A 49 -15.65 9.57 2.38
N LEU A 50 -16.53 9.47 1.39
CA LEU A 50 -16.16 9.21 0.00
C LEU A 50 -15.94 10.52 -0.75
N SER A 51 -14.79 10.65 -1.40
CA SER A 51 -14.43 11.81 -2.23
C SER A 51 -14.63 11.56 -3.73
N GLN A 52 -15.18 10.40 -4.10
CA GLN A 52 -15.54 10.07 -5.49
C GLN A 52 -16.59 11.04 -6.02
N ILE A 53 -16.43 11.49 -7.25
CA ILE A 53 -17.53 12.09 -8.02
C ILE A 53 -18.40 10.96 -8.57
N THR A 54 -19.72 11.08 -8.41
CA THR A 54 -20.68 10.10 -8.96
C THR A 54 -20.79 10.24 -10.48
N GLU A 55 -21.40 9.28 -11.15
CA GLU A 55 -21.64 9.36 -12.59
C GLU A 55 -22.51 10.58 -12.96
N GLU A 56 -23.48 10.92 -12.11
CA GLU A 56 -24.34 12.11 -12.26
C GLU A 56 -23.58 13.42 -12.09
N GLU A 57 -22.53 13.45 -11.26
CA GLU A 57 -21.67 14.61 -11.03
C GLU A 57 -20.60 14.75 -12.12
N MET A 58 -20.37 13.71 -12.94
CA MET A 58 -19.29 13.73 -13.94
C MET A 58 -19.53 14.79 -15.00
N GLY A 59 -18.52 15.63 -15.19
CA GLY A 59 -18.47 16.59 -16.28
C GLY A 59 -18.08 15.95 -17.62
N SER A 60 -18.24 16.70 -18.69
CA SER A 60 -18.02 16.25 -20.08
C SER A 60 -16.56 15.94 -20.44
N ASN A 61 -15.59 16.39 -19.64
CA ASN A 61 -14.17 16.23 -19.93
C ASN A 61 -13.30 16.03 -18.68
N ARG A 62 -12.02 15.64 -18.91
CA ARG A 62 -11.06 15.35 -17.83
C ARG A 62 -10.77 16.55 -16.92
N ILE A 63 -10.81 17.77 -17.48
CA ILE A 63 -10.51 19.00 -16.72
C ILE A 63 -11.66 19.31 -15.77
N SER A 64 -12.91 19.25 -16.23
CA SER A 64 -14.08 19.48 -15.38
C SER A 64 -14.12 18.45 -14.23
N ASN A 65 -13.86 17.17 -14.53
CA ASN A 65 -13.80 16.13 -13.51
C ASN A 65 -12.67 16.35 -12.49
N PHE A 66 -11.52 16.87 -12.92
CA PHE A 66 -10.46 17.26 -12.00
C PHE A 66 -10.89 18.40 -11.07
N ILE A 67 -11.52 19.44 -11.62
CA ILE A 67 -12.03 20.60 -10.84
C ILE A 67 -13.08 20.14 -9.84
N LEU A 68 -14.02 19.30 -10.25
CA LEU A 68 -15.06 18.76 -9.35
C LEU A 68 -14.45 17.97 -8.20
N ARG A 69 -13.49 17.07 -8.48
CA ARG A 69 -12.77 16.31 -7.45
C ARG A 69 -12.01 17.25 -6.51
N PHE A 70 -11.37 18.27 -7.06
CA PHE A 70 -10.65 19.27 -6.27
C PHE A 70 -11.62 20.01 -5.32
N GLN A 71 -12.75 20.50 -5.84
CA GLN A 71 -13.76 21.21 -5.05
C GLN A 71 -14.37 20.32 -3.98
N LYS A 72 -14.76 19.09 -4.33
CA LYS A 72 -15.33 18.13 -3.39
C LYS A 72 -14.37 17.84 -2.23
N LEU A 73 -13.12 17.57 -2.53
CA LEU A 73 -12.11 17.30 -1.51
C LEU A 73 -11.85 18.53 -0.62
N ARG A 74 -11.77 19.74 -1.24
CA ARG A 74 -11.60 20.98 -0.50
C ARG A 74 -12.80 21.30 0.41
N ASN A 75 -14.01 20.97 -0.03
CA ASN A 75 -15.23 21.14 0.78
C ASN A 75 -15.24 20.16 1.97
N ILE A 76 -14.73 18.94 1.80
CA ILE A 76 -14.56 17.99 2.91
C ILE A 76 -13.63 18.60 3.96
N TRP A 77 -12.47 19.16 3.57
CA TRP A 77 -11.55 19.79 4.52
C TRP A 77 -12.17 20.98 5.25
N LYS A 78 -12.97 21.80 4.56
CA LYS A 78 -13.68 22.94 5.17
C LYS A 78 -14.76 22.51 6.16
N ALA A 79 -15.47 21.41 5.85
CA ALA A 79 -16.52 20.87 6.71
C ALA A 79 -15.96 20.14 7.93
N GLU A 80 -14.96 19.28 7.73
CA GLU A 80 -14.37 18.46 8.81
C GLU A 80 -13.42 19.26 9.70
N LYS A 81 -12.78 20.31 9.18
CA LYS A 81 -11.79 21.17 9.89
C LYS A 81 -10.77 20.34 10.67
N PRO A 82 -10.03 19.42 10.02
CA PRO A 82 -9.10 18.57 10.73
C PRO A 82 -7.89 19.37 11.24
N ASP A 83 -7.34 19.00 12.39
CA ASP A 83 -6.10 19.55 12.93
C ASP A 83 -4.89 19.15 12.08
N ALA A 84 -4.94 18.00 11.42
CA ALA A 84 -3.94 17.54 10.47
C ALA A 84 -4.53 16.56 9.44
N ILE A 85 -3.90 16.49 8.26
CA ILE A 85 -4.23 15.52 7.22
C ILE A 85 -3.03 14.60 7.02
N LEU A 86 -3.22 13.29 7.29
CA LEU A 86 -2.29 12.25 6.89
C LEU A 86 -2.78 11.63 5.57
N VAL A 87 -1.89 11.57 4.57
CA VAL A 87 -2.25 11.07 3.24
C VAL A 87 -1.23 10.07 2.73
N PHE A 88 -1.72 9.00 2.08
CA PHE A 88 -0.91 7.92 1.53
C PHE A 88 -1.07 7.84 0.01
N ILE A 89 0.02 7.52 -0.64
CA ILE A 89 0.17 7.05 -2.02
C ILE A 89 -0.05 8.14 -3.10
N GLY A 90 0.96 8.31 -3.91
CA GLY A 90 0.99 8.88 -5.25
C GLY A 90 0.18 10.17 -5.46
N LYS A 91 -0.84 10.06 -6.29
CA LYS A 91 -1.68 11.21 -6.68
C LYS A 91 -2.49 11.79 -5.52
N ASN A 92 -2.82 10.99 -4.50
CA ASN A 92 -3.52 11.48 -3.31
C ASN A 92 -2.68 12.51 -2.56
N ASN A 93 -1.33 12.29 -2.48
CA ASN A 93 -0.41 13.23 -1.86
C ASN A 93 -0.51 14.61 -2.52
N PHE A 94 -0.55 14.65 -3.86
CA PHE A 94 -0.71 15.91 -4.59
C PHE A 94 -2.07 16.56 -4.34
N MET A 95 -3.14 15.78 -4.42
CA MET A 95 -4.50 16.27 -4.22
C MET A 95 -4.70 16.84 -2.82
N ALA A 96 -4.21 16.17 -1.79
CA ALA A 96 -4.30 16.67 -0.42
C ALA A 96 -3.56 18.00 -0.25
N LEU A 97 -2.30 18.10 -0.74
CA LEU A 97 -1.52 19.33 -0.65
C LEU A 97 -2.15 20.51 -1.40
N LEU A 98 -2.68 20.25 -2.60
CA LEU A 98 -3.32 21.29 -3.42
C LEU A 98 -4.66 21.74 -2.82
N THR A 99 -5.50 20.80 -2.39
CA THR A 99 -6.84 21.12 -1.88
C THR A 99 -6.85 21.70 -0.47
N ALA A 100 -5.83 21.40 0.34
CA ALA A 100 -5.65 21.99 1.67
C ALA A 100 -4.94 23.36 1.63
N TRP A 101 -4.37 23.72 0.47
CA TRP A 101 -3.64 24.99 0.37
C TRP A 101 -4.51 26.19 0.70
N GLY A 102 -4.00 27.07 1.58
CA GLY A 102 -4.71 28.26 2.10
C GLY A 102 -5.78 27.96 3.14
N LEU A 103 -5.94 26.70 3.59
CA LEU A 103 -6.81 26.34 4.69
C LEU A 103 -6.11 26.27 6.05
N HIS A 104 -4.80 26.49 6.09
CA HIS A 104 -3.95 26.41 7.29
C HIS A 104 -3.99 25.04 7.99
N ILE A 105 -4.30 23.98 7.24
CA ILE A 105 -4.31 22.59 7.74
C ILE A 105 -2.96 21.95 7.39
N PRO A 106 -2.18 21.49 8.37
CA PRO A 106 -0.94 20.78 8.13
C PRO A 106 -1.20 19.45 7.41
N VAL A 107 -0.48 19.21 6.31
CA VAL A 107 -0.59 17.98 5.53
C VAL A 107 0.71 17.19 5.67
N VAL A 108 0.61 15.97 6.17
CA VAL A 108 1.69 14.99 6.21
C VAL A 108 1.49 14.00 5.07
N VAL A 109 2.46 13.92 4.17
CA VAL A 109 2.43 13.02 3.02
C VAL A 109 3.27 11.77 3.29
N SER A 110 2.82 10.63 2.78
CA SER A 110 3.57 9.37 2.90
C SER A 110 3.79 8.73 1.54
N VAL A 111 5.05 8.40 1.25
CA VAL A 111 5.48 7.64 0.08
C VAL A 111 5.67 6.19 0.51
N ARG A 112 4.97 5.27 -0.16
CA ARG A 112 4.83 3.88 0.29
C ARG A 112 5.47 2.85 -0.64
N ALA A 113 6.09 3.31 -1.72
CA ALA A 113 6.84 2.51 -2.68
C ALA A 113 8.11 3.26 -3.11
N ASP A 114 8.90 2.67 -4.00
CA ASP A 114 9.97 3.40 -4.67
C ASP A 114 9.38 4.66 -5.34
N PRO A 115 9.90 5.86 -5.04
CA PRO A 115 9.41 7.10 -5.63
C PRO A 115 9.42 7.10 -7.16
N ASN A 116 10.30 6.35 -7.81
CA ASN A 116 10.34 6.24 -9.26
C ASN A 116 9.16 5.41 -9.82
N GLN A 117 8.67 4.45 -9.04
CA GLN A 117 7.48 3.66 -9.37
C GLN A 117 6.21 4.40 -8.98
N GLU A 118 6.18 5.04 -7.80
CA GLU A 118 5.03 5.81 -7.33
C GLU A 118 4.77 7.06 -8.20
N TYR A 119 5.84 7.65 -8.76
CA TYR A 119 5.81 8.81 -9.68
C TYR A 119 6.48 8.44 -11.03
N PRO A 120 5.82 7.64 -11.89
CA PRO A 120 6.46 6.98 -13.02
C PRO A 120 6.91 7.95 -14.13
N ASN A 121 6.29 9.11 -14.29
CA ASN A 121 6.66 10.05 -15.33
C ASN A 121 7.38 11.30 -14.79
N ARG A 122 8.13 11.98 -15.68
CA ARG A 122 8.95 13.15 -15.33
C ARG A 122 8.13 14.28 -14.68
N TRP A 123 6.89 14.46 -15.12
CA TRP A 123 6.01 15.50 -14.57
C TRP A 123 5.60 15.17 -13.12
N MET A 124 5.20 13.95 -12.85
CA MET A 124 4.86 13.54 -11.47
C MET A 124 6.06 13.63 -10.53
N ARG A 125 7.26 13.26 -10.99
CA ARG A 125 8.50 13.43 -10.22
C ARG A 125 8.79 14.90 -9.91
N PHE A 126 8.63 15.76 -10.90
CA PHE A 126 8.74 17.20 -10.73
C PHE A 126 7.73 17.71 -9.69
N MET A 127 6.46 17.33 -9.82
CA MET A 127 5.41 17.69 -8.87
C MET A 127 5.72 17.21 -7.45
N ALA A 128 6.15 15.96 -7.27
CA ALA A 128 6.53 15.41 -5.96
C ALA A 128 7.66 16.23 -5.32
N ARG A 129 8.72 16.50 -6.08
CA ARG A 129 9.89 17.26 -5.60
C ARG A 129 9.57 18.71 -5.24
N HIS A 130 8.53 19.32 -5.82
CA HIS A 130 8.16 20.71 -5.61
C HIS A 130 7.01 20.88 -4.60
N LEU A 131 5.92 20.12 -4.75
CA LEU A 131 4.77 20.23 -3.86
C LEU A 131 5.07 19.75 -2.43
N PHE A 132 5.93 18.73 -2.28
CA PHE A 132 6.27 18.23 -0.95
C PHE A 132 7.05 19.24 -0.11
N LYS A 133 7.61 20.28 -0.72
CA LYS A 133 8.14 21.43 0.04
C LYS A 133 7.06 22.16 0.85
N LYS A 134 5.78 22.00 0.49
CA LYS A 134 4.63 22.60 1.19
C LYS A 134 4.02 21.66 2.25
N ALA A 135 4.41 20.38 2.26
CA ALA A 135 3.98 19.45 3.29
C ALA A 135 4.50 19.87 4.67
N ALA A 136 3.73 19.63 5.72
CA ALA A 136 4.16 19.79 7.10
C ALA A 136 5.20 18.74 7.49
N GLY A 137 5.07 17.51 6.97
CA GLY A 137 6.02 16.42 7.13
C GLY A 137 5.95 15.45 5.95
N VAL A 138 7.00 14.66 5.77
CA VAL A 138 7.08 13.62 4.73
C VAL A 138 7.52 12.31 5.37
N ILE A 139 6.72 11.27 5.23
CA ILE A 139 7.02 9.93 5.73
C ILE A 139 7.54 9.09 4.57
N LEU A 140 8.72 8.52 4.74
CA LEU A 140 9.39 7.65 3.80
C LEU A 140 9.69 6.31 4.46
N GLN A 141 9.84 5.24 3.68
CA GLN A 141 10.10 3.91 4.23
C GLN A 141 11.59 3.57 4.34
N THR A 142 12.41 4.14 3.46
CA THR A 142 13.85 3.84 3.40
C THR A 142 14.68 5.10 3.17
N ARG A 143 16.00 4.99 3.40
CA ARG A 143 16.96 6.08 3.11
C ARG A 143 17.09 6.33 1.61
N GLU A 144 17.02 5.29 0.80
CA GLU A 144 17.08 5.39 -0.67
C GLU A 144 15.92 6.23 -1.20
N CYS A 145 14.70 6.02 -0.66
CA CYS A 145 13.54 6.87 -0.99
C CYS A 145 13.80 8.35 -0.67
N MET A 146 14.57 8.65 0.38
CA MET A 146 14.89 10.03 0.76
C MET A 146 15.82 10.70 -0.26
N GLU A 147 16.71 9.95 -0.91
CA GLU A 147 17.64 10.49 -1.89
C GLU A 147 16.95 11.05 -3.14
N PHE A 148 15.76 10.57 -3.45
CA PHE A 148 14.94 11.09 -4.54
C PHE A 148 14.54 12.57 -4.35
N PHE A 149 14.44 13.04 -3.10
CA PHE A 149 13.89 14.35 -2.78
C PHE A 149 14.97 15.41 -2.58
N PRO A 150 14.65 16.71 -2.87
CA PRO A 150 15.57 17.82 -2.64
C PRO A 150 15.78 18.08 -1.14
N LYS A 151 16.88 18.75 -0.79
CA LYS A 151 17.27 19.07 0.61
C LYS A 151 16.12 19.66 1.44
N ALA A 152 15.30 20.54 0.85
CA ALA A 152 14.17 21.17 1.54
C ALA A 152 13.08 20.18 1.96
N VAL A 153 12.89 19.08 1.23
CA VAL A 153 11.98 17.99 1.58
C VAL A 153 12.65 17.05 2.59
N LYS A 154 13.91 16.68 2.35
CA LYS A 154 14.68 15.81 3.26
C LYS A 154 14.70 16.33 4.71
N ARG A 155 14.81 17.66 4.93
CA ARG A 155 14.82 18.28 6.27
C ARG A 155 13.56 18.03 7.10
N LYS A 156 12.44 17.76 6.47
CA LYS A 156 11.14 17.47 7.10
C LYS A 156 10.68 16.03 6.91
N SER A 157 11.56 15.21 6.33
CA SER A 157 11.28 13.78 6.13
C SER A 157 11.70 12.97 7.34
N VAL A 158 10.90 11.96 7.64
CA VAL A 158 11.18 10.93 8.64
C VAL A 158 11.08 9.56 7.98
N ILE A 159 11.98 8.65 8.37
CA ILE A 159 11.92 7.25 7.93
C ILE A 159 11.11 6.49 8.96
N LEU A 160 9.94 5.99 8.54
CA LEU A 160 9.08 5.13 9.34
C LEU A 160 8.79 3.86 8.56
N HIS A 161 9.32 2.75 9.05
CA HIS A 161 9.04 1.44 8.48
C HIS A 161 7.59 1.04 8.72
N ASN A 162 7.10 0.10 7.91
CA ASN A 162 5.77 -0.47 8.15
C ASN A 162 5.78 -1.23 9.47
N PRO A 163 4.74 -1.05 10.31
CA PRO A 163 4.60 -1.86 11.50
C PRO A 163 4.36 -3.33 11.11
N VAL A 164 5.03 -4.23 11.79
CA VAL A 164 4.74 -5.66 11.73
C VAL A 164 3.70 -5.96 12.80
N ASN A 165 2.69 -6.76 12.49
CA ASN A 165 1.68 -7.15 13.45
C ASN A 165 2.31 -8.06 14.52
N GLU A 166 1.95 -7.84 15.79
CA GLU A 166 2.48 -8.58 16.95
C GLU A 166 2.29 -10.10 16.83
N ILE A 167 1.23 -10.54 16.16
CA ILE A 167 0.96 -11.96 15.89
C ILE A 167 2.13 -12.70 15.21
N PHE A 168 2.98 -11.98 14.47
CA PHE A 168 4.18 -12.57 13.86
C PHE A 168 5.34 -12.78 14.82
N PHE A 169 5.28 -12.21 16.03
CA PHE A 169 6.27 -12.37 17.08
C PHE A 169 5.78 -13.29 18.21
N GLU A 170 4.48 -13.62 18.22
CA GLU A 170 3.90 -14.51 19.18
C GLU A 170 4.24 -15.97 18.85
N ASN A 171 4.60 -16.73 19.90
CA ASN A 171 4.83 -18.17 19.83
C ASN A 171 5.78 -18.56 18.68
N PRO A 172 7.09 -18.29 18.77
CA PRO A 172 8.05 -18.76 17.78
C PRO A 172 7.95 -20.28 17.64
N TYR A 173 8.04 -20.74 16.39
CA TYR A 173 7.97 -22.17 16.11
C TYR A 173 9.30 -22.85 16.46
N GLU A 174 9.26 -23.80 17.39
CA GLU A 174 10.45 -24.55 17.87
C GLU A 174 10.54 -25.96 17.27
N GLY A 175 9.57 -26.37 16.45
CA GLY A 175 9.54 -27.69 15.82
C GLY A 175 10.42 -27.81 14.57
N GLU A 176 10.43 -29.00 13.98
CA GLU A 176 11.06 -29.26 12.70
C GLU A 176 10.34 -28.47 11.59
N ARG A 177 11.11 -27.73 10.77
CA ARG A 177 10.54 -26.92 9.71
C ARG A 177 10.18 -27.77 8.49
N GLU A 178 9.10 -27.39 7.84
CA GLU A 178 8.67 -28.04 6.60
C GLU A 178 9.62 -27.64 5.45
N HIS A 179 9.84 -28.54 4.51
CA HIS A 179 10.64 -28.25 3.30
C HIS A 179 9.83 -27.39 2.31
N THR A 180 9.45 -26.18 2.76
CA THR A 180 8.61 -25.25 2.00
C THR A 180 9.23 -23.87 1.93
N ILE A 181 9.24 -23.29 0.72
CA ILE A 181 9.55 -21.88 0.49
C ILE A 181 8.23 -21.15 0.32
N VAL A 182 7.96 -20.20 1.20
CA VAL A 182 6.67 -19.51 1.25
C VAL A 182 6.80 -18.06 0.79
N THR A 183 5.87 -17.61 -0.05
CA THR A 183 5.70 -16.19 -0.33
C THR A 183 4.24 -15.79 -0.09
N VAL A 184 4.05 -14.59 0.48
CA VAL A 184 2.75 -14.05 0.84
C VAL A 184 2.56 -12.67 0.23
N GLY A 185 1.52 -12.50 -0.57
CA GLY A 185 1.21 -11.21 -1.17
C GLY A 185 0.48 -11.34 -2.49
N ARG A 186 0.11 -10.20 -3.08
CA ARG A 186 -0.50 -10.20 -4.41
C ARG A 186 0.43 -10.84 -5.44
N ILE A 187 -0.15 -11.59 -6.35
CA ILE A 187 0.58 -12.18 -7.47
C ILE A 187 0.58 -11.15 -8.61
N ASP A 188 1.54 -10.21 -8.55
CA ASP A 188 1.68 -9.11 -9.50
C ASP A 188 3.16 -8.86 -9.85
N GLU A 189 3.42 -8.07 -10.88
CA GLU A 189 4.78 -7.74 -11.34
C GLU A 189 5.66 -7.13 -10.23
N ASN A 190 5.07 -6.35 -9.31
CA ASN A 190 5.83 -5.70 -8.25
C ASN A 190 6.38 -6.69 -7.21
N LYS A 191 5.74 -7.84 -7.05
CA LYS A 191 6.18 -8.90 -6.13
C LYS A 191 7.18 -9.86 -6.75
N ASN A 192 7.24 -9.89 -8.09
CA ASN A 192 8.25 -10.60 -8.88
C ASN A 192 8.43 -12.08 -8.48
N GLN A 193 7.31 -12.79 -8.24
CA GLN A 193 7.36 -14.23 -7.94
C GLN A 193 8.01 -15.03 -9.07
N ALA A 194 8.00 -14.51 -10.31
CA ALA A 194 8.72 -15.12 -11.43
C ALA A 194 10.22 -15.30 -11.15
N LEU A 195 10.87 -14.35 -10.45
CA LEU A 195 12.26 -14.48 -10.04
C LEU A 195 12.43 -15.64 -9.05
N LEU A 196 11.51 -15.79 -8.09
CA LEU A 196 11.54 -16.90 -7.14
C LEU A 196 11.44 -18.26 -7.86
N LEU A 197 10.50 -18.42 -8.80
CA LEU A 197 10.36 -19.67 -9.57
C LEU A 197 11.64 -20.01 -10.37
N ARG A 198 12.22 -19.01 -11.03
CA ARG A 198 13.49 -19.18 -11.76
C ARG A 198 14.65 -19.56 -10.84
N ALA A 199 14.76 -18.92 -9.68
CA ALA A 199 15.80 -19.23 -8.70
C ALA A 199 15.63 -20.65 -8.14
N PHE A 200 14.39 -21.03 -7.80
CA PHE A 200 14.10 -22.38 -7.32
C PHE A 200 14.43 -23.45 -8.37
N ALA A 201 14.09 -23.23 -9.64
CA ALA A 201 14.39 -24.17 -10.71
C ALA A 201 15.89 -24.49 -10.83
N LEU A 202 16.78 -23.55 -10.48
CA LEU A 202 18.22 -23.78 -10.52
C LEU A 202 18.71 -24.77 -9.46
N ILE A 203 18.00 -24.89 -8.34
CA ILE A 203 18.40 -25.73 -7.20
C ILE A 203 17.42 -26.91 -6.97
N ALA A 204 16.36 -26.98 -7.73
CA ALA A 204 15.28 -27.96 -7.52
C ALA A 204 15.75 -29.41 -7.54
N ALA A 205 16.75 -29.74 -8.37
CA ALA A 205 17.33 -31.08 -8.42
C ALA A 205 18.09 -31.46 -7.15
N ASP A 206 18.75 -30.49 -6.52
CA ASP A 206 19.55 -30.70 -5.29
C ASP A 206 18.66 -30.82 -4.05
N TYR A 207 17.42 -30.30 -4.12
CA TYR A 207 16.45 -30.27 -3.03
C TYR A 207 15.11 -30.89 -3.46
N PRO A 208 15.05 -32.21 -3.66
CA PRO A 208 13.87 -32.89 -4.23
C PRO A 208 12.61 -32.76 -3.36
N ASP A 209 12.76 -32.61 -2.06
CA ASP A 209 11.64 -32.56 -1.10
C ASP A 209 11.07 -31.16 -0.89
N TYR A 210 11.71 -30.11 -1.45
CA TYR A 210 11.25 -28.74 -1.29
C TYR A 210 10.13 -28.37 -2.26
N GLN A 211 9.19 -27.57 -1.79
CA GLN A 211 8.08 -27.00 -2.56
C GLN A 211 7.98 -25.49 -2.38
N ILE A 212 7.42 -24.81 -3.35
CA ILE A 212 7.05 -23.38 -3.23
C ILE A 212 5.55 -23.29 -2.98
N ILE A 213 5.16 -22.47 -1.99
CA ILE A 213 3.76 -22.15 -1.71
C ILE A 213 3.53 -20.66 -1.87
N LEU A 214 2.64 -20.28 -2.79
CA LEU A 214 2.27 -18.89 -3.08
C LEU A 214 0.91 -18.59 -2.43
N TYR A 215 0.93 -17.81 -1.34
CA TYR A 215 -0.29 -17.31 -0.70
C TYR A 215 -0.65 -15.93 -1.25
N GLY A 216 -1.76 -15.87 -1.96
CA GLY A 216 -2.27 -14.66 -2.59
C GLY A 216 -2.96 -14.94 -3.93
N LYS A 217 -3.49 -13.89 -4.54
CA LYS A 217 -4.06 -13.89 -5.88
C LYS A 217 -3.60 -12.67 -6.66
N GLY A 218 -3.67 -12.75 -7.99
CA GLY A 218 -3.34 -11.62 -8.85
C GLY A 218 -3.35 -11.97 -10.32
N ASP A 219 -3.12 -10.97 -11.16
CA ASP A 219 -3.19 -11.04 -12.61
C ASP A 219 -2.04 -11.83 -13.25
N GLN A 220 -0.95 -12.06 -12.50
CA GLN A 220 0.18 -12.84 -12.99
C GLN A 220 0.07 -14.35 -12.69
N GLU A 221 -1.00 -14.83 -12.06
CA GLU A 221 -1.11 -16.24 -11.62
C GLU A 221 -0.99 -17.21 -12.79
N GLU A 222 -1.71 -17.00 -13.89
CA GLU A 222 -1.66 -17.87 -15.07
C GLU A 222 -0.27 -17.82 -15.76
N ASN A 223 0.35 -16.65 -15.82
CA ASN A 223 1.71 -16.50 -16.35
C ASN A 223 2.73 -17.26 -15.50
N LEU A 224 2.57 -17.28 -14.18
CA LEU A 224 3.46 -18.02 -13.27
C LEU A 224 3.24 -19.54 -13.36
N LYS A 225 2.02 -20.02 -13.57
CA LYS A 225 1.75 -21.44 -13.83
C LYS A 225 2.46 -21.91 -15.10
N GLN A 226 2.30 -21.16 -16.20
CA GLN A 226 3.01 -21.45 -17.46
C GLN A 226 4.53 -21.39 -17.28
N LEU A 227 5.04 -20.47 -16.48
CA LEU A 227 6.48 -20.38 -16.19
C LEU A 227 6.95 -21.62 -15.41
N ALA A 228 6.18 -22.08 -14.41
CA ALA A 228 6.51 -23.28 -13.64
C ALA A 228 6.53 -24.54 -14.52
N ASP A 229 5.57 -24.67 -15.44
CA ASP A 229 5.55 -25.74 -16.44
C ASP A 229 6.80 -25.70 -17.33
N ASN A 230 7.13 -24.52 -17.88
CA ASN A 230 8.31 -24.34 -18.74
C ASN A 230 9.63 -24.61 -18.02
N LEU A 231 9.69 -24.44 -16.72
CA LEU A 231 10.85 -24.69 -15.86
C LEU A 231 10.91 -26.14 -15.35
N GLY A 232 9.88 -26.95 -15.60
CA GLY A 232 9.79 -28.34 -15.14
C GLY A 232 9.63 -28.49 -13.61
N ILE A 233 9.01 -27.50 -12.96
CA ILE A 233 8.80 -27.48 -11.51
C ILE A 233 7.31 -27.33 -11.11
N ALA A 234 6.37 -27.51 -12.04
CA ALA A 234 4.95 -27.24 -11.82
C ALA A 234 4.34 -28.08 -10.69
N ASP A 235 4.74 -29.32 -10.56
CA ASP A 235 4.34 -30.26 -9.51
C ASP A 235 4.85 -29.86 -8.11
N ARG A 236 5.76 -28.91 -8.05
CA ARG A 236 6.40 -28.41 -6.82
C ARG A 236 6.00 -26.97 -6.49
N VAL A 237 5.09 -26.37 -7.23
CA VAL A 237 4.60 -25.00 -7.03
C VAL A 237 3.10 -25.02 -6.71
N ILE A 238 2.75 -24.60 -5.50
CA ILE A 238 1.37 -24.59 -5.01
C ILE A 238 0.84 -23.15 -5.00
N PHE A 239 -0.22 -22.88 -5.73
CA PHE A 239 -0.98 -21.64 -5.70
C PHE A 239 -2.11 -21.78 -4.68
N ALA A 240 -1.86 -21.40 -3.44
CA ALA A 240 -2.76 -21.64 -2.32
C ALA A 240 -3.88 -20.57 -2.18
N GLY A 241 -3.84 -19.52 -3.00
CA GLY A 241 -4.84 -18.44 -2.93
C GLY A 241 -4.72 -17.57 -1.68
N ASN A 242 -5.77 -16.80 -1.40
CA ASN A 242 -5.79 -15.93 -0.22
C ASN A 242 -6.06 -16.74 1.06
N VAL A 243 -5.30 -16.46 2.12
CA VAL A 243 -5.45 -17.07 3.45
C VAL A 243 -5.60 -16.00 4.52
N SER A 244 -6.33 -16.30 5.58
CA SER A 244 -6.54 -15.40 6.72
C SER A 244 -5.52 -15.64 7.85
N ASP A 245 -4.98 -16.86 7.95
CA ASP A 245 -4.09 -17.36 8.99
C ASP A 245 -2.61 -17.33 8.56
N VAL A 246 -2.20 -16.24 7.93
CA VAL A 246 -0.85 -16.07 7.35
C VAL A 246 0.25 -16.38 8.36
N ALA A 247 0.11 -15.90 9.61
CA ALA A 247 1.14 -16.10 10.63
C ALA A 247 1.38 -17.60 10.91
N ASP A 248 0.32 -18.41 10.97
CA ASP A 248 0.44 -19.85 11.21
C ASP A 248 1.01 -20.60 10.00
N LYS A 249 0.66 -20.15 8.79
CA LYS A 249 1.17 -20.75 7.54
C LYS A 249 2.67 -20.54 7.35
N ILE A 250 3.19 -19.36 7.71
CA ILE A 250 4.62 -19.05 7.53
C ILE A 250 5.50 -19.54 8.68
N LYS A 251 4.94 -19.80 9.86
CA LYS A 251 5.72 -20.26 11.04
C LYS A 251 6.55 -21.50 10.78
N LYS A 252 5.99 -22.44 10.01
CA LYS A 252 6.59 -23.75 9.76
C LYS A 252 7.49 -23.79 8.53
N ALA A 253 7.49 -22.74 7.71
CA ALA A 253 8.32 -22.67 6.50
C ALA A 253 9.82 -22.75 6.85
N GLY A 254 10.55 -23.53 6.05
CA GLY A 254 11.97 -23.80 6.25
C GLY A 254 12.90 -22.89 5.48
#